data_bbb24633e33b3eef71f0efa4f90d4689
#
_entry.id   bbb24633e33b3eef71f0efa4f90d4689
#
_cell.length_a   1.000
_cell.length_b   1.000
_cell.length_c   1.000
_cell.angle_alpha   90.00
_cell.angle_beta   90.00
_cell.angle_gamma   90.00
#
_symmetry.space_group_name_H-M   'P 1'
#
loop_
_entity.id
_entity.type
_entity.pdbx_description
1 polymer ?
#
loop_
_entity_poly.entity_id
_entity_poly.type
_entity_poly.pdbx_seq_one_letter_code
_entity_poly.pdbx_strand_id
1 'polypeptide(L)'
;MKEKKKLSLPAWIFIGMLAGIVAGLIFAFAGLGDFTTEWIKPVGTIYVNLLKFLVVPVVLFSIADGVISLKDLKRVGSVGVKTFIYYMITTALAVVIGLILVNIFKGNFTPLPSADLGALEYESKEAPSVMQVIVNIFPSNLLQPMVSSDMLPVIVIAIFLGAGVLATGEKGQKIAELINCMEEVIMKIMMMIIKFTPIGVFCLMTNVVAVNGADIIGKLALIIGVAYLGYIVHVVVVYGLSVKFLSKMSPIKFFKGLAPAMITAFTTTSSNATLPVNIECCNKMGAEPEISSFVLPLGATINMDGTAIYQAVCAVFIACCYGVQLTLGDMAMIVLTATLASVGTAGVSGAGMIMLAMVLTQVGLPVEGIAIIAGVDKLFDMGRTTLNITGDATCALFISRLEREKAARKAAKAAK
;
A
#
# COMPACT_ATOMS: atom_id res chain seq x y z
N MET A 1 32.36 16.13 22.15
CA MET A 1 31.48 16.74 21.16
C MET A 1 30.19 15.91 21.09
N LYS A 2 29.02 16.46 21.44
CA LYS A 2 27.74 15.75 21.26
C LYS A 2 27.49 15.62 19.76
N GLU A 3 27.46 14.39 19.25
CA GLU A 3 27.02 14.13 17.87
C GLU A 3 25.63 14.77 17.68
N LYS A 4 25.54 15.75 16.79
CA LYS A 4 24.26 16.29 16.36
C LYS A 4 23.46 15.14 15.73
N LYS A 5 22.43 14.64 16.41
CA LYS A 5 21.49 13.67 15.84
C LYS A 5 20.96 14.22 14.53
N LYS A 6 21.35 13.62 13.40
CA LYS A 6 20.79 13.96 12.09
C LYS A 6 19.27 13.66 12.12
N LEU A 7 18.47 14.61 11.68
CA LEU A 7 17.04 14.42 11.54
C LEU A 7 16.73 13.25 10.59
N SER A 8 15.76 12.44 10.94
CA SER A 8 15.32 11.33 10.09
C SER A 8 14.59 11.86 8.83
N LEU A 9 14.57 11.06 7.75
CA LEU A 9 13.85 11.43 6.52
C LEU A 9 12.36 11.76 6.78
N PRO A 10 11.63 10.98 7.60
CA PRO A 10 10.27 11.34 8.01
C PRO A 10 10.16 12.73 8.65
N ALA A 11 11.10 13.10 9.51
CA ALA A 11 11.11 14.43 10.11
C ALA A 11 11.30 15.54 9.06
N TRP A 12 12.18 15.33 8.07
CA TRP A 12 12.36 16.26 6.96
C TRP A 12 11.11 16.39 6.10
N ILE A 13 10.39 15.28 5.83
CA ILE A 13 9.12 15.31 5.09
C ILE A 13 8.09 16.12 5.86
N PHE A 14 7.99 15.93 7.18
CA PHE A 14 7.07 16.67 8.04
C PHE A 14 7.39 18.18 8.07
N ILE A 15 8.67 18.54 8.16
CA ILE A 15 9.12 19.93 8.08
C ILE A 15 8.78 20.50 6.69
N GLY A 16 9.03 19.78 5.62
CA GLY A 16 8.66 20.19 4.27
C GLY A 16 7.16 20.44 4.12
N MET A 17 6.34 19.56 4.66
CA MET A 17 4.88 19.71 4.69
C MET A 17 4.44 20.97 5.42
N LEU A 18 4.89 21.15 6.67
CA LEU A 18 4.52 22.31 7.48
C LEU A 18 5.00 23.62 6.85
N ALA A 19 6.25 23.65 6.37
CA ALA A 19 6.79 24.80 5.66
C ALA A 19 6.01 25.11 4.38
N GLY A 20 5.59 24.06 3.64
CA GLY A 20 4.76 24.19 2.44
C GLY A 20 3.36 24.75 2.75
N ILE A 21 2.73 24.31 3.84
CA ILE A 21 1.44 24.85 4.28
C ILE A 21 1.59 26.35 4.63
N VAL A 22 2.59 26.71 5.44
CA VAL A 22 2.82 28.10 5.85
C VAL A 22 3.13 28.99 4.63
N ALA A 23 4.04 28.55 3.75
CA ALA A 23 4.35 29.27 2.52
C ALA A 23 3.09 29.39 1.62
N GLY A 24 2.32 28.34 1.46
CA GLY A 24 1.08 28.33 0.69
C GLY A 24 0.05 29.32 1.21
N LEU A 25 -0.14 29.40 2.53
CA LEU A 25 -1.02 30.41 3.14
C LEU A 25 -0.51 31.84 2.87
N ILE A 26 0.80 32.08 2.98
CA ILE A 26 1.39 33.39 2.69
C ILE A 26 1.11 33.76 1.22
N PHE A 27 1.35 32.87 0.28
CA PHE A 27 1.08 33.10 -1.14
C PHE A 27 -0.43 33.27 -1.43
N ALA A 28 -1.30 32.52 -0.74
CA ALA A 28 -2.75 32.68 -0.85
C ALA A 28 -3.19 34.08 -0.42
N PHE A 29 -2.73 34.56 0.75
CA PHE A 29 -3.03 35.91 1.25
C PHE A 29 -2.45 37.01 0.36
N ALA A 30 -1.32 36.76 -0.28
CA ALA A 30 -0.68 37.70 -1.21
C ALA A 30 -1.31 37.69 -2.63
N GLY A 31 -2.27 36.80 -2.92
CA GLY A 31 -2.87 36.66 -4.24
C GLY A 31 -1.90 36.10 -5.31
N LEU A 32 -0.87 35.37 -4.87
CA LEU A 32 0.21 34.86 -5.74
C LEU A 32 0.03 33.37 -6.10
N GLY A 33 -1.21 32.91 -6.22
CA GLY A 33 -1.52 31.54 -6.63
C GLY A 33 -0.95 31.17 -7.99
N ASP A 34 -1.05 32.08 -8.98
CA ASP A 34 -0.51 31.86 -10.32
C ASP A 34 1.03 31.72 -10.31
N PHE A 35 1.71 32.52 -9.52
CA PHE A 35 3.16 32.40 -9.33
C PHE A 35 3.55 31.02 -8.80
N THR A 36 2.82 30.49 -7.80
CA THR A 36 3.10 29.17 -7.27
C THR A 36 2.82 28.06 -8.29
N THR A 37 1.83 28.24 -9.13
CA THR A 37 1.48 27.31 -10.22
C THR A 37 2.53 27.29 -11.32
N GLU A 38 3.07 28.45 -11.69
CA GLU A 38 4.04 28.56 -12.77
C GLU A 38 5.47 28.15 -12.32
N TRP A 39 5.89 28.49 -11.10
CA TRP A 39 7.28 28.35 -10.68
C TRP A 39 7.54 27.30 -9.62
N ILE A 40 6.60 27.05 -8.71
CA ILE A 40 6.80 26.13 -7.58
C ILE A 40 6.23 24.75 -7.90
N LYS A 41 5.01 24.68 -8.44
CA LYS A 41 4.34 23.42 -8.82
C LYS A 41 5.19 22.53 -9.74
N PRO A 42 5.93 23.05 -10.76
CA PRO A 42 6.73 22.21 -11.66
C PRO A 42 7.77 21.36 -10.93
N VAL A 43 8.39 21.87 -9.86
CA VAL A 43 9.35 21.10 -9.04
C VAL A 43 8.65 19.93 -8.37
N GLY A 44 7.45 20.15 -7.82
CA GLY A 44 6.61 19.09 -7.27
C GLY A 44 6.16 18.08 -8.34
N THR A 45 5.83 18.57 -9.55
CA THR A 45 5.44 17.72 -10.68
C THR A 45 6.60 16.81 -11.12
N ILE A 46 7.85 17.29 -11.13
CA ILE A 46 9.03 16.44 -11.38
C ILE A 46 9.07 15.29 -10.37
N TYR A 47 8.84 15.57 -9.09
CA TYR A 47 8.79 14.52 -8.07
C TYR A 47 7.68 13.49 -8.34
N VAL A 48 6.47 13.92 -8.70
CA VAL A 48 5.37 13.02 -9.07
C VAL A 48 5.72 12.20 -10.32
N ASN A 49 6.34 12.80 -11.34
CA ASN A 49 6.78 12.09 -12.54
C ASN A 49 7.84 11.02 -12.23
N LEU A 50 8.75 11.29 -11.28
CA LEU A 50 9.71 10.29 -10.81
C LEU A 50 9.03 9.14 -10.08
N LEU A 51 7.94 9.38 -9.34
CA LEU A 51 7.13 8.32 -8.76
C LEU A 51 6.42 7.50 -9.84
N LYS A 52 5.79 8.16 -10.85
CA LYS A 52 5.14 7.49 -11.98
C LYS A 52 6.10 6.59 -12.74
N PHE A 53 7.32 7.05 -13.00
CA PHE A 53 8.39 6.29 -13.67
C PHE A 53 8.63 4.93 -12.99
N LEU A 54 8.47 4.85 -11.67
CA LEU A 54 8.71 3.63 -10.91
C LEU A 54 7.53 2.64 -10.93
N VAL A 55 6.31 3.05 -11.29
CA VAL A 55 5.11 2.23 -11.11
C VAL A 55 5.24 0.89 -11.83
N VAL A 56 5.48 0.92 -13.14
CA VAL A 56 5.57 -0.30 -13.95
C VAL A 56 6.72 -1.21 -13.52
N PRO A 57 7.98 -0.74 -13.40
CA PRO A 57 9.07 -1.62 -13.02
C PRO A 57 8.94 -2.18 -11.59
N VAL A 58 8.44 -1.39 -10.63
CA VAL A 58 8.20 -1.89 -9.27
C VAL A 58 7.15 -3.01 -9.31
N VAL A 59 6.00 -2.79 -9.94
CA VAL A 59 4.92 -3.79 -10.03
C VAL A 59 5.41 -5.06 -10.72
N LEU A 60 6.09 -4.92 -11.86
CA LEU A 60 6.56 -6.06 -12.65
C LEU A 60 7.53 -6.95 -11.85
N PHE A 61 8.60 -6.34 -11.32
CA PHE A 61 9.68 -7.12 -10.70
C PHE A 61 9.34 -7.56 -9.29
N SER A 62 8.67 -6.72 -8.48
CA SER A 62 8.29 -7.11 -7.12
C SER A 62 7.22 -8.21 -7.10
N ILE A 63 6.23 -8.16 -8.01
CA ILE A 63 5.23 -9.23 -8.09
C ILE A 63 5.84 -10.52 -8.67
N ALA A 64 6.70 -10.42 -9.70
CA ALA A 64 7.37 -11.60 -10.24
C ALA A 64 8.29 -12.26 -9.18
N ASP A 65 9.06 -11.47 -8.44
CA ASP A 65 9.90 -11.98 -7.34
C ASP A 65 9.05 -12.57 -6.21
N GLY A 66 7.95 -11.90 -5.84
CA GLY A 66 6.97 -12.41 -4.89
C GLY A 66 6.43 -13.79 -5.29
N VAL A 67 6.03 -13.97 -6.57
CA VAL A 67 5.58 -15.27 -7.09
C VAL A 67 6.70 -16.31 -7.07
N ILE A 68 7.94 -15.94 -7.44
CA ILE A 68 9.10 -16.84 -7.39
C ILE A 68 9.38 -17.29 -5.96
N SER A 69 9.27 -16.40 -5.00
CA SER A 69 9.44 -16.70 -3.57
C SER A 69 8.41 -17.70 -3.04
N LEU A 70 7.24 -17.83 -3.70
CA LEU A 70 6.25 -18.88 -3.41
C LEU A 70 6.78 -20.31 -3.66
N LYS A 71 7.93 -20.47 -4.32
CA LYS A 71 8.61 -21.78 -4.41
C LYS A 71 8.79 -22.42 -3.04
N ASP A 72 9.10 -21.63 -2.03
CA ASP A 72 9.27 -22.12 -0.67
C ASP A 72 7.94 -22.51 -0.02
N LEU A 73 6.81 -22.00 -0.52
CA LEU A 73 5.48 -22.42 -0.08
C LEU A 73 5.21 -23.91 -0.39
N LYS A 74 5.74 -24.45 -1.51
CA LYS A 74 5.64 -25.88 -1.81
C LYS A 74 6.49 -26.72 -0.86
N ARG A 75 7.65 -26.22 -0.40
CA ARG A 75 8.48 -26.90 0.61
C ARG A 75 7.83 -26.90 1.98
N VAL A 76 7.19 -25.79 2.36
CA VAL A 76 6.47 -25.65 3.64
C VAL A 76 5.03 -26.21 3.54
N GLY A 77 4.58 -26.58 2.34
CA GLY A 77 3.32 -27.28 2.10
C GLY A 77 2.07 -26.47 2.44
N SER A 78 1.20 -27.00 3.29
CA SER A 78 -0.11 -26.41 3.58
C SER A 78 -0.04 -25.08 4.37
N VAL A 79 1.08 -24.77 5.02
CA VAL A 79 1.30 -23.51 5.76
C VAL A 79 1.27 -22.32 4.82
N GLY A 80 2.08 -22.38 3.75
CA GLY A 80 2.18 -21.28 2.81
C GLY A 80 0.88 -20.97 2.08
N VAL A 81 0.17 -22.01 1.61
CA VAL A 81 -1.13 -21.81 0.94
C VAL A 81 -2.16 -21.17 1.87
N LYS A 82 -2.23 -21.63 3.12
CA LYS A 82 -3.16 -21.06 4.11
C LYS A 82 -2.81 -19.59 4.42
N THR A 83 -1.52 -19.29 4.56
CA THR A 83 -1.02 -17.93 4.79
C THR A 83 -1.41 -17.00 3.65
N PHE A 84 -1.16 -17.43 2.40
CA PHE A 84 -1.51 -16.66 1.21
C PHE A 84 -3.02 -16.40 1.12
N ILE A 85 -3.85 -17.44 1.30
CA ILE A 85 -5.31 -17.30 1.28
C ILE A 85 -5.78 -16.34 2.37
N TYR A 86 -5.22 -16.45 3.58
CA TYR A 86 -5.56 -15.56 4.68
C TYR A 86 -5.29 -14.09 4.31
N TYR A 87 -4.09 -13.78 3.80
CA TYR A 87 -3.72 -12.43 3.41
C TYR A 87 -4.60 -11.89 2.27
N MET A 88 -4.90 -12.68 1.26
CA MET A 88 -5.78 -12.25 0.18
C MET A 88 -7.19 -11.90 0.67
N ILE A 89 -7.74 -12.68 1.59
CA ILE A 89 -9.06 -12.43 2.17
C ILE A 89 -9.04 -11.16 3.04
N THR A 90 -8.05 -11.00 3.92
CA THR A 90 -7.97 -9.83 4.80
C THR A 90 -7.73 -8.55 4.01
N THR A 91 -6.90 -8.60 2.96
CA THR A 91 -6.66 -7.44 2.09
C THR A 91 -7.91 -7.05 1.30
N ALA A 92 -8.64 -8.00 0.73
CA ALA A 92 -9.90 -7.70 0.05
C ALA A 92 -10.92 -7.05 1.01
N LEU A 93 -11.04 -7.58 2.23
CA LEU A 93 -11.89 -6.99 3.27
C LEU A 93 -11.43 -5.58 3.67
N ALA A 94 -10.12 -5.34 3.70
CA ALA A 94 -9.54 -4.03 3.99
C ALA A 94 -9.96 -3.00 2.96
N VAL A 95 -9.85 -3.31 1.66
CA VAL A 95 -10.30 -2.41 0.58
C VAL A 95 -11.78 -2.11 0.70
N VAL A 96 -12.61 -3.13 0.92
CA VAL A 96 -14.07 -2.97 1.08
C VAL A 96 -14.41 -2.07 2.27
N ILE A 97 -13.76 -2.25 3.42
CA ILE A 97 -13.93 -1.37 4.59
C ILE A 97 -13.54 0.06 4.24
N GLY A 98 -12.42 0.27 3.56
CA GLY A 98 -11.97 1.58 3.11
C GLY A 98 -13.00 2.26 2.20
N LEU A 99 -13.50 1.53 1.19
CA LEU A 99 -14.51 2.02 0.25
C LEU A 99 -15.84 2.36 0.96
N ILE A 100 -16.32 1.51 1.86
CA ILE A 100 -17.55 1.77 2.62
C ILE A 100 -17.40 3.07 3.42
N LEU A 101 -16.33 3.20 4.19
CA LEU A 101 -16.12 4.35 5.04
C LEU A 101 -15.98 5.64 4.24
N VAL A 102 -15.13 5.66 3.21
CA VAL A 102 -14.95 6.89 2.42
C VAL A 102 -16.23 7.30 1.70
N ASN A 103 -17.05 6.35 1.23
CA ASN A 103 -18.34 6.66 0.61
C ASN A 103 -19.35 7.24 1.60
N ILE A 104 -19.30 6.89 2.89
CA ILE A 104 -20.12 7.54 3.93
C ILE A 104 -19.72 9.02 4.08
N PHE A 105 -18.43 9.33 3.99
CA PHE A 105 -17.91 10.68 4.19
C PHE A 105 -17.76 11.50 2.91
N LYS A 106 -17.96 10.91 1.73
CA LYS A 106 -17.71 11.58 0.43
C LYS A 106 -18.44 12.90 0.23
N GLY A 107 -19.61 13.06 0.82
CA GLY A 107 -20.38 14.31 0.76
C GLY A 107 -19.68 15.53 1.36
N ASN A 108 -18.64 15.32 2.17
CA ASN A 108 -17.81 16.39 2.75
C ASN A 108 -16.62 16.77 1.85
N PHE A 109 -16.41 16.06 0.74
CA PHE A 109 -15.34 16.34 -0.20
C PHE A 109 -15.91 17.05 -1.41
N THR A 110 -15.57 18.32 -1.58
CA THR A 110 -16.00 19.12 -2.74
C THR A 110 -14.87 19.22 -3.76
N PRO A 111 -15.18 19.37 -5.06
CA PRO A 111 -14.17 19.64 -6.08
C PRO A 111 -13.25 20.80 -5.69
N LEU A 112 -11.99 20.72 -6.09
CA LEU A 112 -11.00 21.76 -5.83
C LEU A 112 -10.89 22.70 -7.03
N PRO A 113 -10.79 24.04 -6.83
CA PRO A 113 -10.60 24.98 -7.90
C PRO A 113 -9.34 24.74 -8.74
N SER A 114 -8.29 24.20 -8.12
CA SER A 114 -7.01 23.89 -8.77
C SER A 114 -7.00 22.53 -9.49
N ALA A 115 -8.01 21.70 -9.28
CA ALA A 115 -8.18 20.48 -10.02
C ALA A 115 -8.73 20.82 -11.41
N ASP A 116 -7.95 21.61 -12.17
CA ASP A 116 -8.32 22.00 -13.52
C ASP A 116 -8.29 20.74 -14.41
N LEU A 117 -9.48 20.22 -14.66
CA LEU A 117 -9.72 19.11 -15.57
C LEU A 117 -9.54 19.52 -17.04
N GLY A 118 -9.20 20.79 -17.30
CA GLY A 118 -9.09 21.36 -18.63
C GLY A 118 -8.07 20.71 -19.57
N ALA A 119 -7.28 19.76 -19.08
CA ALA A 119 -6.38 18.95 -19.90
C ALA A 119 -6.75 17.46 -19.93
N LEU A 120 -7.74 17.04 -19.17
CA LEU A 120 -8.17 15.65 -19.10
C LEU A 120 -9.66 15.61 -19.49
N GLU A 121 -9.94 15.37 -20.76
CA GLU A 121 -11.22 14.81 -21.15
C GLU A 121 -11.34 13.47 -20.41
N TYR A 122 -11.93 13.52 -19.19
CA TYR A 122 -12.49 12.33 -18.60
C TYR A 122 -13.69 11.97 -19.50
N GLU A 123 -13.40 11.27 -20.59
CA GLU A 123 -14.44 10.52 -21.28
C GLU A 123 -14.99 9.55 -20.23
N SER A 124 -16.21 9.80 -19.79
CA SER A 124 -16.98 8.81 -19.04
C SER A 124 -17.16 7.61 -19.95
N LYS A 125 -16.13 6.74 -19.98
CA LYS A 125 -16.24 5.46 -20.66
C LYS A 125 -17.37 4.73 -19.94
N GLU A 126 -18.39 4.33 -20.72
CA GLU A 126 -19.39 3.39 -20.20
C GLU A 126 -18.63 2.29 -19.46
N ALA A 127 -19.00 2.05 -18.21
CA ALA A 127 -18.32 1.07 -17.37
C ALA A 127 -18.26 -0.25 -18.15
N PRO A 128 -17.07 -0.79 -18.46
CA PRO A 128 -16.97 -2.02 -19.23
C PRO A 128 -17.73 -3.12 -18.49
N SER A 129 -18.38 -3.99 -19.23
CA SER A 129 -19.06 -5.13 -18.60
C SER A 129 -18.06 -5.94 -17.77
N VAL A 130 -18.51 -6.55 -16.68
CA VAL A 130 -17.65 -7.38 -15.82
C VAL A 130 -16.86 -8.41 -16.64
N MET A 131 -17.48 -8.99 -17.68
CA MET A 131 -16.82 -9.95 -18.56
C MET A 131 -15.71 -9.28 -19.39
N GLN A 132 -15.93 -8.06 -19.86
CA GLN A 132 -14.95 -7.30 -20.62
C GLN A 132 -13.73 -6.92 -19.76
N VAL A 133 -13.97 -6.58 -18.49
CA VAL A 133 -12.90 -6.38 -17.51
C VAL A 133 -12.07 -7.64 -17.34
N ILE A 134 -12.72 -8.80 -17.14
CA ILE A 134 -12.02 -10.08 -16.99
C ILE A 134 -11.19 -10.42 -18.23
N VAL A 135 -11.72 -10.20 -19.44
CA VAL A 135 -10.97 -10.44 -20.69
C VAL A 135 -9.79 -9.48 -20.81
N ASN A 136 -9.97 -8.20 -20.49
CA ASN A 136 -8.92 -7.19 -20.62
C ASN A 136 -7.79 -7.34 -19.57
N ILE A 137 -8.01 -8.10 -18.49
CA ILE A 137 -6.94 -8.46 -17.53
C ILE A 137 -5.83 -9.29 -18.22
N PHE A 138 -6.19 -10.07 -19.25
CA PHE A 138 -5.22 -10.93 -19.97
C PHE A 138 -4.69 -10.18 -21.20
N PRO A 139 -3.41 -9.77 -21.19
CA PRO A 139 -2.84 -8.98 -22.27
C PRO A 139 -2.61 -9.82 -23.53
N SER A 140 -2.92 -9.24 -24.67
CA SER A 140 -2.56 -9.81 -25.99
C SER A 140 -1.14 -9.46 -26.42
N ASN A 141 -0.50 -8.50 -25.75
CA ASN A 141 0.85 -8.03 -26.03
C ASN A 141 1.60 -7.75 -24.74
N LEU A 142 2.88 -8.13 -24.68
CA LEU A 142 3.71 -8.00 -23.49
C LEU A 142 4.03 -6.54 -23.15
N LEU A 143 4.33 -5.71 -24.14
CA LEU A 143 4.87 -4.37 -23.94
C LEU A 143 3.79 -3.29 -23.87
N GLN A 144 2.70 -3.46 -24.58
CA GLN A 144 1.64 -2.46 -24.66
C GLN A 144 1.08 -2.06 -23.27
N PRO A 145 0.73 -2.99 -22.36
CA PRO A 145 0.29 -2.63 -21.03
C PRO A 145 1.33 -1.86 -20.21
N MET A 146 2.62 -2.15 -20.44
CA MET A 146 3.70 -1.44 -19.75
C MET A 146 3.82 0.02 -20.24
N VAL A 147 3.65 0.25 -21.55
CA VAL A 147 3.71 1.59 -22.16
C VAL A 147 2.47 2.40 -21.77
N SER A 148 1.28 1.80 -21.81
CA SER A 148 0.02 2.45 -21.41
C SER A 148 -0.17 2.54 -19.91
N SER A 149 0.74 1.93 -19.13
CA SER A 149 0.60 1.82 -17.66
C SER A 149 -0.71 1.16 -17.22
N ASP A 150 -1.19 0.17 -17.99
CA ASP A 150 -2.36 -0.62 -17.64
C ASP A 150 -1.96 -1.71 -16.64
N MET A 151 -2.27 -1.48 -15.37
CA MET A 151 -1.65 -2.22 -14.26
C MET A 151 -2.18 -3.63 -14.10
N LEU A 152 -3.46 -3.92 -14.36
CA LEU A 152 -3.98 -5.28 -14.22
C LEU A 152 -3.31 -6.27 -15.19
N PRO A 153 -3.20 -5.98 -16.49
CA PRO A 153 -2.40 -6.79 -17.39
C PRO A 153 -0.92 -6.89 -17.00
N VAL A 154 -0.30 -5.80 -16.49
CA VAL A 154 1.10 -5.85 -16.01
C VAL A 154 1.25 -6.80 -14.82
N ILE A 155 0.30 -6.82 -13.88
CA ILE A 155 0.27 -7.78 -12.77
C ILE A 155 0.18 -9.21 -13.29
N VAL A 156 -0.70 -9.47 -14.28
CA VAL A 156 -0.83 -10.80 -14.89
C VAL A 156 0.46 -11.22 -15.57
N ILE A 157 1.11 -10.32 -16.32
CA ILE A 157 2.42 -10.56 -16.92
C ILE A 157 3.45 -10.96 -15.86
N ALA A 158 3.50 -10.22 -14.75
CA ALA A 158 4.42 -10.49 -13.65
C ALA A 158 4.16 -11.86 -13.00
N ILE A 159 2.90 -12.23 -12.80
CA ILE A 159 2.51 -13.53 -12.26
C ILE A 159 2.92 -14.66 -13.22
N PHE A 160 2.64 -14.52 -14.54
CA PHE A 160 3.05 -15.52 -15.52
C PHE A 160 4.57 -15.63 -15.66
N LEU A 161 5.28 -14.49 -15.58
CA LEU A 161 6.75 -14.48 -15.59
C LEU A 161 7.30 -15.26 -14.38
N GLY A 162 6.84 -14.96 -13.18
CA GLY A 162 7.26 -15.66 -11.95
C GLY A 162 6.91 -17.15 -11.98
N ALA A 163 5.68 -17.50 -12.42
CA ALA A 163 5.24 -18.88 -12.54
C ALA A 163 6.03 -19.65 -13.61
N GLY A 164 6.32 -19.02 -14.76
CA GLY A 164 7.15 -19.60 -15.82
C GLY A 164 8.57 -19.89 -15.35
N VAL A 165 9.19 -18.96 -14.60
CA VAL A 165 10.51 -19.16 -13.99
C VAL A 165 10.48 -20.35 -13.04
N LEU A 166 9.47 -20.47 -12.18
CA LEU A 166 9.30 -21.63 -11.29
C LEU A 166 9.11 -22.94 -12.05
N ALA A 167 8.31 -22.93 -13.11
CA ALA A 167 8.04 -24.12 -13.93
C ALA A 167 9.27 -24.63 -14.70
N THR A 168 10.25 -23.74 -14.96
CA THR A 168 11.50 -24.10 -15.65
C THR A 168 12.48 -24.87 -14.74
N GLY A 169 12.25 -24.93 -13.45
CA GLY A 169 13.07 -25.67 -12.49
C GLY A 169 14.49 -25.08 -12.35
N GLU A 170 15.51 -25.94 -12.32
CA GLU A 170 16.91 -25.52 -12.11
C GLU A 170 17.42 -24.52 -13.16
N LYS A 171 16.98 -24.64 -14.42
CA LYS A 171 17.36 -23.69 -15.48
C LYS A 171 16.76 -22.30 -15.25
N GLY A 172 15.63 -22.20 -14.56
CA GLY A 172 14.97 -20.96 -14.20
C GLY A 172 15.69 -20.18 -13.07
N GLN A 173 16.58 -20.83 -12.32
CA GLN A 173 17.21 -20.22 -11.14
C GLN A 173 18.00 -18.96 -11.50
N LYS A 174 18.75 -18.96 -12.61
CA LYS A 174 19.49 -17.77 -13.08
C LYS A 174 18.58 -16.60 -13.40
N ILE A 175 17.40 -16.88 -13.95
CA ILE A 175 16.40 -15.84 -14.24
C ILE A 175 15.75 -15.34 -12.93
N ALA A 176 15.49 -16.24 -11.97
CA ALA A 176 15.01 -15.86 -10.65
C ALA A 176 15.99 -14.91 -9.93
N GLU A 177 17.29 -15.25 -9.96
CA GLU A 177 18.36 -14.39 -9.40
C GLU A 177 18.42 -13.04 -10.12
N LEU A 178 18.26 -13.00 -11.44
CA LEU A 178 18.21 -11.75 -12.21
C LEU A 178 16.99 -10.89 -11.83
N ILE A 179 15.80 -11.48 -11.68
CA ILE A 179 14.58 -10.78 -11.28
C ILE A 179 14.75 -10.19 -9.88
N ASN A 180 15.31 -10.95 -8.95
CA ASN A 180 15.61 -10.48 -7.60
C ASN A 180 16.63 -9.31 -7.61
N CYS A 181 17.71 -9.43 -8.39
CA CYS A 181 18.65 -8.33 -8.56
C CYS A 181 18.01 -7.09 -9.18
N MET A 182 17.11 -7.25 -10.15
CA MET A 182 16.38 -6.12 -10.76
C MET A 182 15.43 -5.47 -9.76
N GLU A 183 14.74 -6.25 -8.93
CA GLU A 183 13.91 -5.76 -7.83
C GLU A 183 14.76 -4.93 -6.87
N GLU A 184 15.91 -5.42 -6.41
CA GLU A 184 16.82 -4.69 -5.53
C GLU A 184 17.28 -3.37 -6.16
N VAL A 185 17.65 -3.35 -7.45
CA VAL A 185 18.07 -2.13 -8.16
C VAL A 185 16.93 -1.12 -8.20
N ILE A 186 15.72 -1.55 -8.53
CA ILE A 186 14.54 -0.68 -8.61
C ILE A 186 14.19 -0.12 -7.24
N MET A 187 14.28 -0.94 -6.18
CA MET A 187 14.11 -0.50 -4.81
C MET A 187 15.16 0.55 -4.38
N LYS A 188 16.41 0.42 -4.82
CA LYS A 188 17.44 1.44 -4.60
C LYS A 188 17.11 2.74 -5.32
N ILE A 189 16.66 2.68 -6.57
CA ILE A 189 16.21 3.86 -7.32
C ILE A 189 15.03 4.52 -6.60
N MET A 190 14.05 3.74 -6.14
CA MET A 190 12.92 4.22 -5.36
C MET A 190 13.39 4.96 -4.11
N MET A 191 14.32 4.39 -3.35
CA MET A 191 14.86 5.03 -2.16
C MET A 191 15.66 6.31 -2.46
N MET A 192 16.29 6.41 -3.64
CA MET A 192 16.91 7.67 -4.08
C MET A 192 15.84 8.74 -4.36
N ILE A 193 14.75 8.38 -5.04
CA ILE A 193 13.65 9.30 -5.34
C ILE A 193 12.95 9.74 -4.06
N ILE A 194 12.70 8.83 -3.12
CA ILE A 194 12.08 9.14 -1.83
C ILE A 194 12.89 10.16 -1.01
N LYS A 195 14.20 10.26 -1.19
CA LYS A 195 15.02 11.31 -0.55
C LYS A 195 14.64 12.73 -1.01
N PHE A 196 14.07 12.89 -2.20
CA PHE A 196 13.56 14.16 -2.69
C PHE A 196 12.16 14.51 -2.19
N THR A 197 11.47 13.58 -1.51
CA THR A 197 10.11 13.78 -0.96
C THR A 197 9.97 15.07 -0.16
N PRO A 198 10.89 15.47 0.75
CA PRO A 198 10.74 16.72 1.49
C PRO A 198 10.57 17.96 0.60
N ILE A 199 11.33 18.02 -0.51
CA ILE A 199 11.29 19.14 -1.47
C ILE A 199 10.01 19.03 -2.32
N GLY A 200 9.70 17.85 -2.84
CA GLY A 200 8.49 17.61 -3.63
C GLY A 200 7.23 17.96 -2.85
N VAL A 201 7.15 17.49 -1.61
CA VAL A 201 6.04 17.76 -0.69
C VAL A 201 5.93 19.25 -0.36
N PHE A 202 7.03 19.93 -0.05
CA PHE A 202 7.03 21.37 0.15
C PHE A 202 6.42 22.10 -1.04
N CYS A 203 6.90 21.83 -2.26
CA CYS A 203 6.43 22.51 -3.47
C CYS A 203 4.95 22.22 -3.77
N LEU A 204 4.53 20.95 -3.64
CA LEU A 204 3.17 20.53 -3.90
C LEU A 204 2.20 21.17 -2.88
N MET A 205 2.53 21.10 -1.57
CA MET A 205 1.70 21.69 -0.52
C MET A 205 1.63 23.21 -0.63
N THR A 206 2.74 23.87 -0.97
CA THR A 206 2.75 25.31 -1.21
C THR A 206 1.75 25.69 -2.30
N ASN A 207 1.78 25.02 -3.44
CA ASN A 207 0.85 25.31 -4.53
C ASN A 207 -0.60 24.94 -4.17
N VAL A 208 -0.83 23.76 -3.63
CA VAL A 208 -2.18 23.28 -3.27
C VAL A 208 -2.85 24.24 -2.27
N VAL A 209 -2.12 24.72 -1.25
CA VAL A 209 -2.67 25.64 -0.26
C VAL A 209 -2.77 27.07 -0.84
N ALA A 210 -1.81 27.50 -1.68
CA ALA A 210 -1.88 28.83 -2.27
C ALA A 210 -3.08 29.03 -3.20
N VAL A 211 -3.47 27.98 -3.93
CA VAL A 211 -4.57 28.04 -4.90
C VAL A 211 -5.92 27.73 -4.25
N ASN A 212 -5.97 26.75 -3.31
CA ASN A 212 -7.23 26.30 -2.71
C ASN A 212 -7.54 26.96 -1.33
N GLY A 213 -6.61 27.73 -0.78
CA GLY A 213 -6.78 28.36 0.53
C GLY A 213 -6.70 27.38 1.70
N ALA A 214 -7.20 27.79 2.87
CA ALA A 214 -7.16 27.02 4.10
C ALA A 214 -8.13 25.80 4.10
N ASP A 215 -9.15 25.79 3.25
CA ASP A 215 -10.18 24.73 3.21
C ASP A 215 -9.59 23.35 2.91
N ILE A 216 -8.52 23.30 2.11
CA ILE A 216 -7.85 22.03 1.78
C ILE A 216 -7.30 21.34 3.03
N ILE A 217 -6.85 22.10 4.04
CA ILE A 217 -6.29 21.54 5.27
C ILE A 217 -7.35 20.74 6.01
N GLY A 218 -8.59 21.28 6.09
CA GLY A 218 -9.73 20.59 6.67
C GLY A 218 -10.06 19.28 5.95
N LYS A 219 -10.05 19.29 4.60
CA LYS A 219 -10.29 18.10 3.78
C LYS A 219 -9.20 17.04 3.97
N LEU A 220 -7.94 17.47 4.05
CA LEU A 220 -6.81 16.57 4.33
C LEU A 220 -6.89 15.95 5.74
N ALA A 221 -7.27 16.74 6.75
CA ALA A 221 -7.48 16.24 8.10
C ALA A 221 -8.63 15.21 8.14
N LEU A 222 -9.74 15.49 7.44
CA LEU A 222 -10.88 14.58 7.37
C LEU A 222 -10.50 13.26 6.71
N ILE A 223 -9.80 13.29 5.55
CA ILE A 223 -9.45 12.04 4.85
C ILE A 223 -8.48 11.19 5.66
N ILE A 224 -7.54 11.81 6.40
CA ILE A 224 -6.68 11.10 7.36
C ILE A 224 -7.55 10.43 8.42
N GLY A 225 -8.51 11.17 8.99
CA GLY A 225 -9.45 10.64 9.99
C GLY A 225 -10.24 9.43 9.46
N VAL A 226 -10.73 9.50 8.22
CA VAL A 226 -11.46 8.39 7.58
C VAL A 226 -10.55 7.17 7.39
N ALA A 227 -9.31 7.35 6.97
CA ALA A 227 -8.36 6.24 6.82
C ALA A 227 -8.03 5.59 8.17
N TYR A 228 -7.75 6.40 9.20
CA TYR A 228 -7.49 5.88 10.55
C TYR A 228 -8.71 5.18 11.14
N LEU A 229 -9.92 5.69 10.90
CA LEU A 229 -11.15 4.97 11.24
C LEU A 229 -11.20 3.61 10.55
N GLY A 230 -10.84 3.54 9.27
CA GLY A 230 -10.71 2.29 8.51
C GLY A 230 -9.71 1.33 9.13
N TYR A 231 -8.53 1.83 9.52
CA TYR A 231 -7.52 1.03 10.21
C TYR A 231 -8.04 0.46 11.54
N ILE A 232 -8.69 1.29 12.34
CA ILE A 232 -9.26 0.87 13.64
C ILE A 232 -10.36 -0.16 13.44
N VAL A 233 -11.29 0.07 12.50
CA VAL A 233 -12.37 -0.89 12.19
C VAL A 233 -11.77 -2.22 11.74
N HIS A 234 -10.77 -2.22 10.86
CA HIS A 234 -10.12 -3.44 10.39
C HIS A 234 -9.41 -4.18 11.52
N VAL A 235 -8.64 -3.47 12.36
CA VAL A 235 -7.98 -4.05 13.53
C VAL A 235 -8.97 -4.70 14.48
N VAL A 236 -10.07 -4.02 14.80
CA VAL A 236 -11.04 -4.50 15.78
C VAL A 236 -11.89 -5.62 15.19
N VAL A 237 -12.43 -5.42 14.00
CA VAL A 237 -13.38 -6.36 13.38
C VAL A 237 -12.64 -7.54 12.76
N VAL A 238 -11.70 -7.30 11.84
CA VAL A 238 -11.06 -8.39 11.10
C VAL A 238 -10.02 -9.11 11.96
N TYR A 239 -9.03 -8.37 12.48
CA TYR A 239 -7.97 -9.00 13.27
C TYR A 239 -8.43 -9.40 14.66
N GLY A 240 -9.27 -8.60 15.33
CA GLY A 240 -9.83 -8.93 16.63
C GLY A 240 -10.65 -10.22 16.61
N LEU A 241 -11.52 -10.39 15.59
CA LEU A 241 -12.28 -11.63 15.40
C LEU A 241 -11.37 -12.80 14.98
N SER A 242 -10.40 -12.57 14.09
CA SER A 242 -9.42 -13.58 13.70
C SER A 242 -8.63 -14.10 14.91
N VAL A 243 -8.13 -13.21 15.75
CA VAL A 243 -7.42 -13.60 16.98
C VAL A 243 -8.32 -14.37 17.92
N LYS A 244 -9.56 -13.91 18.14
CA LYS A 244 -10.50 -14.56 19.05
C LYS A 244 -10.93 -15.94 18.56
N PHE A 245 -11.30 -16.07 17.29
CA PHE A 245 -11.90 -17.30 16.76
C PHE A 245 -10.88 -18.22 16.08
N LEU A 246 -9.95 -17.67 15.29
CA LEU A 246 -8.98 -18.47 14.55
C LEU A 246 -7.76 -18.81 15.40
N SER A 247 -7.22 -17.88 16.22
CA SER A 247 -6.09 -18.14 17.11
C SER A 247 -6.50 -18.61 18.49
N LYS A 248 -7.80 -18.51 18.86
CA LYS A 248 -8.37 -18.80 20.19
C LYS A 248 -7.63 -18.07 21.32
N MET A 249 -7.20 -16.86 21.06
CA MET A 249 -6.52 -15.98 21.99
C MET A 249 -7.38 -14.78 22.34
N SER A 250 -7.24 -14.24 23.55
CA SER A 250 -7.87 -12.95 23.90
C SER A 250 -7.30 -11.81 23.06
N PRO A 251 -8.13 -11.01 22.35
CA PRO A 251 -7.65 -9.84 21.61
C PRO A 251 -6.86 -8.85 22.49
N ILE A 252 -7.28 -8.65 23.74
CA ILE A 252 -6.57 -7.75 24.68
C ILE A 252 -5.14 -8.27 24.95
N LYS A 253 -4.99 -9.58 25.17
CA LYS A 253 -3.67 -10.21 25.36
C LYS A 253 -2.80 -10.06 24.10
N PHE A 254 -3.41 -10.24 22.92
CA PHE A 254 -2.74 -10.09 21.64
C PHE A 254 -2.22 -8.65 21.45
N PHE A 255 -3.08 -7.65 21.55
CA PHE A 255 -2.66 -6.25 21.32
C PHE A 255 -1.66 -5.78 22.37
N LYS A 256 -1.77 -6.18 23.64
CA LYS A 256 -0.76 -5.91 24.66
C LYS A 256 0.59 -6.57 24.33
N GLY A 257 0.58 -7.80 23.87
CA GLY A 257 1.80 -8.53 23.48
C GLY A 257 2.46 -7.96 22.22
N LEU A 258 1.66 -7.43 21.29
CA LEU A 258 2.13 -6.88 20.02
C LEU A 258 2.52 -5.40 20.11
N ALA A 259 2.18 -4.69 21.19
CA ALA A 259 2.40 -3.24 21.33
C ALA A 259 3.83 -2.77 20.98
N PRO A 260 4.94 -3.47 21.37
CA PRO A 260 6.28 -3.06 20.98
C PRO A 260 6.48 -3.05 19.46
N ALA A 261 5.97 -4.06 18.74
CA ALA A 261 6.04 -4.11 17.29
C ALA A 261 5.17 -3.02 16.64
N MET A 262 3.95 -2.77 17.16
CA MET A 262 3.08 -1.71 16.66
C MET A 262 3.71 -0.33 16.81
N ILE A 263 4.35 -0.03 17.94
CA ILE A 263 5.06 1.24 18.17
C ILE A 263 6.25 1.37 17.23
N THR A 264 7.01 0.29 17.03
CA THR A 264 8.13 0.26 16.09
C THR A 264 7.67 0.51 14.66
N ALA A 265 6.60 -0.13 14.20
CA ALA A 265 6.03 0.06 12.88
C ALA A 265 5.53 1.49 12.68
N PHE A 266 4.80 2.03 13.66
CA PHE A 266 4.27 3.39 13.63
C PHE A 266 5.39 4.44 13.49
N THR A 267 6.52 4.24 14.17
CA THR A 267 7.63 5.20 14.16
C THR A 267 8.56 5.02 12.96
N THR A 268 8.84 3.79 12.54
CA THR A 268 9.75 3.48 11.42
C THR A 268 9.06 3.55 10.07
N THR A 269 7.73 3.28 10.03
CA THR A 269 6.95 3.13 8.80
C THR A 269 7.54 2.10 7.82
N SER A 270 8.12 1.04 8.36
CA SER A 270 8.72 -0.04 7.59
C SER A 270 8.42 -1.39 8.24
N SER A 271 7.71 -2.25 7.52
CA SER A 271 7.44 -3.63 7.95
C SER A 271 8.74 -4.41 8.08
N ASN A 272 9.68 -4.22 7.16
CA ASN A 272 10.99 -4.88 7.18
C ASN A 272 11.83 -4.48 8.40
N ALA A 273 11.83 -3.18 8.76
CA ALA A 273 12.55 -2.71 9.96
C ALA A 273 11.89 -3.21 11.25
N THR A 274 10.58 -3.47 11.23
CA THR A 274 9.82 -3.96 12.38
C THR A 274 9.90 -5.48 12.54
N LEU A 275 10.27 -6.20 11.49
CA LEU A 275 10.21 -7.67 11.42
C LEU A 275 10.87 -8.39 12.61
N PRO A 276 12.10 -8.05 13.05
CA PRO A 276 12.70 -8.73 14.20
C PRO A 276 11.87 -8.59 15.48
N VAL A 277 11.33 -7.40 15.74
CA VAL A 277 10.49 -7.13 16.92
C VAL A 277 9.16 -7.86 16.82
N ASN A 278 8.59 -7.94 15.61
CA ASN A 278 7.33 -8.65 15.37
C ASN A 278 7.49 -10.16 15.60
N ILE A 279 8.60 -10.77 15.13
CA ILE A 279 8.95 -12.17 15.38
C ILE A 279 9.05 -12.43 16.89
N GLU A 280 9.79 -11.58 17.60
CA GLU A 280 9.96 -11.71 19.04
C GLU A 280 8.63 -11.64 19.80
N CYS A 281 7.77 -10.67 19.44
CA CYS A 281 6.44 -10.54 20.04
C CYS A 281 5.57 -11.77 19.76
N CYS A 282 5.54 -12.27 18.54
CA CYS A 282 4.75 -13.46 18.17
C CYS A 282 5.23 -14.70 18.91
N ASN A 283 6.54 -14.93 19.00
CA ASN A 283 7.12 -16.07 19.72
C ASN A 283 6.78 -16.01 21.23
N LYS A 284 6.86 -14.82 21.85
CA LYS A 284 6.45 -14.62 23.26
C LYS A 284 4.95 -14.86 23.48
N MET A 285 4.13 -14.61 22.46
CA MET A 285 2.68 -14.89 22.52
C MET A 285 2.34 -16.36 22.23
N GLY A 286 3.33 -17.19 21.87
CA GLY A 286 3.20 -18.62 21.67
C GLY A 286 3.06 -19.05 20.20
N ALA A 287 3.49 -18.23 19.26
CA ALA A 287 3.72 -18.70 17.89
C ALA A 287 4.91 -19.66 17.86
N GLU A 288 4.88 -20.66 16.98
CA GLU A 288 6.02 -21.54 16.76
C GLU A 288 7.11 -20.79 16.02
N PRO A 289 8.39 -20.81 16.49
CA PRO A 289 9.49 -20.06 15.87
C PRO A 289 9.64 -20.34 14.37
N GLU A 290 9.47 -21.59 13.95
CA GLU A 290 9.54 -21.99 12.54
C GLU A 290 8.43 -21.33 11.69
N ILE A 291 7.21 -21.26 12.26
CA ILE A 291 6.08 -20.61 11.60
C ILE A 291 6.27 -19.09 11.57
N SER A 292 6.70 -18.48 12.67
CA SER A 292 6.95 -17.04 12.74
C SER A 292 8.03 -16.60 11.75
N SER A 293 9.13 -17.35 11.66
CA SER A 293 10.26 -17.07 10.76
C SER A 293 9.90 -17.23 9.29
N PHE A 294 8.79 -17.90 8.97
CA PHE A 294 8.26 -18.03 7.61
C PHE A 294 7.13 -17.04 7.31
N VAL A 295 6.09 -17.01 8.18
CA VAL A 295 4.86 -16.24 7.93
C VAL A 295 5.10 -14.74 7.99
N LEU A 296 5.91 -14.25 8.96
CA LEU A 296 6.09 -12.82 9.16
C LEU A 296 6.92 -12.14 8.06
N PRO A 297 8.06 -12.71 7.57
CA PRO A 297 8.75 -12.16 6.41
C PRO A 297 7.89 -12.17 5.14
N LEU A 298 7.12 -13.24 4.91
CA LEU A 298 6.19 -13.34 3.80
C LEU A 298 5.10 -12.26 3.91
N GLY A 299 4.55 -12.04 5.10
CA GLY A 299 3.54 -11.00 5.37
C GLY A 299 4.09 -9.60 5.11
N ALA A 300 5.32 -9.32 5.49
CA ALA A 300 5.95 -8.02 5.26
C ALA A 300 6.00 -7.61 3.77
N THR A 301 5.82 -8.55 2.84
CA THR A 301 5.81 -8.32 1.38
C THR A 301 4.45 -8.58 0.71
N ILE A 302 3.55 -9.34 1.32
CA ILE A 302 2.27 -9.74 0.70
C ILE A 302 1.07 -9.15 1.43
N ASN A 303 1.16 -8.97 2.74
CA ASN A 303 0.03 -8.50 3.56
C ASN A 303 0.04 -6.98 3.68
N MET A 304 -0.71 -6.30 2.83
CA MET A 304 -0.73 -4.84 2.73
C MET A 304 -2.11 -4.25 3.01
N ASP A 305 -2.81 -4.76 4.03
CA ASP A 305 -4.19 -4.36 4.38
C ASP A 305 -4.32 -2.86 4.65
N GLY A 306 -3.36 -2.27 5.35
CA GLY A 306 -3.34 -0.82 5.61
C GLY A 306 -3.09 -0.01 4.34
N THR A 307 -2.23 -0.50 3.46
CA THR A 307 -1.99 0.11 2.15
C THR A 307 -3.23 0.01 1.28
N ALA A 308 -3.96 -1.09 1.34
CA ALA A 308 -5.18 -1.32 0.59
C ALA A 308 -6.33 -0.37 1.04
N ILE A 309 -6.51 -0.16 2.36
CA ILE A 309 -7.45 0.86 2.89
C ILE A 309 -7.03 2.26 2.40
N TYR A 310 -5.76 2.60 2.52
CA TYR A 310 -5.25 3.88 2.06
C TYR A 310 -5.52 4.12 0.57
N GLN A 311 -5.27 3.15 -0.28
CA GLN A 311 -5.53 3.23 -1.73
C GLN A 311 -7.01 3.48 -2.01
N ALA A 312 -7.89 2.72 -1.38
CA ALA A 312 -9.34 2.86 -1.55
C ALA A 312 -9.83 4.25 -1.11
N VAL A 313 -9.40 4.69 0.07
CA VAL A 313 -9.82 5.96 0.67
C VAL A 313 -9.28 7.14 -0.15
N CYS A 314 -8.02 7.10 -0.55
CA CYS A 314 -7.40 8.19 -1.32
C CYS A 314 -7.91 8.24 -2.77
N ALA A 315 -8.17 7.10 -3.41
CA ALA A 315 -8.72 7.10 -4.77
C ALA A 315 -10.09 7.77 -4.84
N VAL A 316 -11.00 7.45 -3.91
CA VAL A 316 -12.32 8.10 -3.85
C VAL A 316 -12.19 9.57 -3.48
N PHE A 317 -11.29 9.95 -2.56
CA PHE A 317 -11.05 11.34 -2.21
C PHE A 317 -10.54 12.14 -3.42
N ILE A 318 -9.57 11.61 -4.15
CA ILE A 318 -9.04 12.25 -5.36
C ILE A 318 -10.14 12.38 -6.41
N ALA A 319 -10.95 11.34 -6.63
CA ALA A 319 -12.11 11.41 -7.52
C ALA A 319 -13.04 12.57 -7.15
N CYS A 320 -13.37 12.72 -5.86
CA CYS A 320 -14.20 13.86 -5.38
C CYS A 320 -13.51 15.20 -5.64
N CYS A 321 -12.19 15.32 -5.40
CA CYS A 321 -11.44 16.55 -5.66
C CYS A 321 -11.47 16.97 -7.13
N TYR A 322 -11.52 16.02 -8.05
CA TYR A 322 -11.62 16.25 -9.49
C TYR A 322 -13.08 16.25 -10.00
N GLY A 323 -14.08 16.13 -9.12
CA GLY A 323 -15.49 16.10 -9.51
C GLY A 323 -15.91 14.82 -10.25
N VAL A 324 -15.08 13.77 -10.21
CA VAL A 324 -15.34 12.49 -10.88
C VAL A 324 -16.21 11.60 -9.98
N GLN A 325 -17.25 11.03 -10.53
CA GLN A 325 -18.09 10.05 -9.83
C GLN A 325 -17.67 8.63 -10.19
N LEU A 326 -17.10 7.91 -9.22
CA LEU A 326 -16.75 6.52 -9.39
C LEU A 326 -18.00 5.64 -9.41
N THR A 327 -18.09 4.76 -10.39
CA THR A 327 -19.13 3.75 -10.51
C THR A 327 -18.88 2.56 -9.59
N LEU A 328 -19.86 1.67 -9.43
CA LEU A 328 -19.65 0.39 -8.74
C LEU A 328 -18.60 -0.48 -9.46
N GLY A 329 -18.50 -0.37 -10.79
CA GLY A 329 -17.46 -1.02 -11.57
C GLY A 329 -16.06 -0.53 -11.19
N ASP A 330 -15.86 0.78 -11.08
CA ASP A 330 -14.58 1.37 -10.66
C ASP A 330 -14.22 0.94 -9.24
N MET A 331 -15.19 0.89 -8.32
CA MET A 331 -14.96 0.40 -6.95
C MET A 331 -14.56 -1.08 -6.94
N ALA A 332 -15.18 -1.93 -7.77
CA ALA A 332 -14.79 -3.33 -7.92
C ALA A 332 -13.36 -3.44 -8.50
N MET A 333 -13.00 -2.56 -9.45
CA MET A 333 -11.64 -2.49 -9.99
C MET A 333 -10.63 -2.07 -8.92
N ILE A 334 -10.95 -1.12 -8.06
CA ILE A 334 -10.11 -0.74 -6.92
C ILE A 334 -9.88 -1.94 -6.00
N VAL A 335 -10.95 -2.69 -5.66
CA VAL A 335 -10.82 -3.90 -4.82
C VAL A 335 -9.87 -4.91 -5.47
N LEU A 336 -10.08 -5.23 -6.73
CA LEU A 336 -9.28 -6.21 -7.45
C LEU A 336 -7.81 -5.77 -7.55
N THR A 337 -7.58 -4.54 -8.02
CA THR A 337 -6.25 -4.00 -8.24
C THR A 337 -5.46 -3.87 -6.95
N ALA A 338 -6.05 -3.29 -5.90
CA ALA A 338 -5.39 -3.12 -4.61
C ALA A 338 -5.07 -4.47 -3.94
N THR A 339 -5.97 -5.45 -4.06
CA THR A 339 -5.74 -6.80 -3.51
C THR A 339 -4.62 -7.53 -4.24
N LEU A 340 -4.61 -7.48 -5.58
CA LEU A 340 -3.54 -8.11 -6.36
C LEU A 340 -2.19 -7.40 -6.19
N ALA A 341 -2.21 -6.06 -6.09
CA ALA A 341 -1.01 -5.26 -5.87
C ALA A 341 -0.37 -5.48 -4.49
N SER A 342 -1.14 -5.96 -3.52
CA SER A 342 -0.59 -6.30 -2.20
C SER A 342 0.48 -7.38 -2.30
N VAL A 343 0.38 -8.27 -3.30
CA VAL A 343 1.38 -9.32 -3.56
C VAL A 343 2.63 -8.67 -4.16
N GLY A 344 3.72 -8.68 -3.42
CA GLY A 344 5.00 -8.13 -3.88
C GLY A 344 5.18 -6.62 -3.63
N THR A 345 4.28 -5.97 -2.86
CA THR A 345 4.52 -4.60 -2.41
C THR A 345 5.63 -4.59 -1.36
N ALA A 346 6.67 -3.82 -1.60
CA ALA A 346 7.78 -3.75 -0.67
C ALA A 346 7.40 -3.17 0.70
N GLY A 347 7.82 -3.82 1.77
CA GLY A 347 7.57 -3.41 3.17
C GLY A 347 8.44 -2.22 3.61
N VAL A 348 8.57 -1.18 2.78
CA VAL A 348 9.37 0.02 3.01
C VAL A 348 8.52 1.29 2.91
N SER A 349 8.98 2.34 3.60
CA SER A 349 8.30 3.63 3.58
C SER A 349 8.20 4.21 2.16
N GLY A 350 7.04 4.76 1.81
CA GLY A 350 6.79 5.43 0.53
C GLY A 350 6.26 4.54 -0.59
N ALA A 351 6.32 3.20 -0.46
CA ALA A 351 5.78 2.28 -1.47
C ALA A 351 4.27 2.51 -1.74
N GLY A 352 3.52 2.95 -0.73
CA GLY A 352 2.08 3.18 -0.84
C GLY A 352 1.68 4.23 -1.88
N MET A 353 2.46 5.30 -2.07
CA MET A 353 2.17 6.32 -3.10
C MET A 353 2.31 5.75 -4.51
N ILE A 354 3.31 4.89 -4.74
CA ILE A 354 3.51 4.22 -6.02
C ILE A 354 2.32 3.30 -6.32
N MET A 355 1.89 2.55 -5.32
CA MET A 355 0.73 1.66 -5.44
C MET A 355 -0.58 2.45 -5.61
N LEU A 356 -0.71 3.63 -5.00
CA LEU A 356 -1.85 4.51 -5.25
C LEU A 356 -1.87 5.01 -6.69
N ALA A 357 -0.70 5.40 -7.25
CA ALA A 357 -0.62 5.79 -8.66
C ALA A 357 -1.16 4.70 -9.58
N MET A 358 -0.84 3.44 -9.29
CA MET A 358 -1.36 2.29 -10.01
C MET A 358 -2.89 2.20 -9.93
N VAL A 359 -3.47 2.33 -8.74
CA VAL A 359 -4.93 2.28 -8.57
C VAL A 359 -5.61 3.43 -9.32
N LEU A 360 -5.08 4.65 -9.23
CA LEU A 360 -5.62 5.81 -9.94
C LEU A 360 -5.61 5.60 -11.47
N THR A 361 -4.48 5.14 -12.01
CA THR A 361 -4.36 4.83 -13.44
C THR A 361 -5.41 3.80 -13.87
N GLN A 362 -5.62 2.77 -13.07
CA GLN A 362 -6.55 1.67 -13.39
C GLN A 362 -8.00 2.13 -13.47
N VAL A 363 -8.40 3.12 -12.68
CA VAL A 363 -9.76 3.69 -12.71
C VAL A 363 -9.83 5.00 -13.50
N GLY A 364 -8.81 5.31 -14.30
CA GLY A 364 -8.78 6.49 -15.17
C GLY A 364 -8.68 7.82 -14.45
N LEU A 365 -8.30 7.83 -13.17
CA LEU A 365 -8.09 9.07 -12.41
C LEU A 365 -6.71 9.67 -12.68
N PRO A 366 -6.59 11.00 -12.62
CA PRO A 366 -5.31 11.68 -12.83
C PRO A 366 -4.34 11.33 -11.70
N VAL A 367 -3.18 10.79 -12.06
CA VAL A 367 -2.12 10.44 -11.10
C VAL A 367 -1.54 11.70 -10.44
N GLU A 368 -1.66 12.86 -11.08
CA GLU A 368 -1.36 14.18 -10.53
C GLU A 368 -2.10 14.46 -9.23
N GLY A 369 -3.27 13.84 -9.02
CA GLY A 369 -4.04 13.90 -7.77
C GLY A 369 -3.27 13.42 -6.53
N ILE A 370 -2.23 12.61 -6.70
CA ILE A 370 -1.31 12.25 -5.61
C ILE A 370 -0.68 13.50 -4.99
N ALA A 371 -0.44 14.55 -5.77
CA ALA A 371 0.11 15.80 -5.26
C ALA A 371 -0.69 16.38 -4.10
N ILE A 372 -2.02 16.19 -4.08
CA ILE A 372 -2.92 16.69 -3.05
C ILE A 372 -2.63 16.04 -1.70
N ILE A 373 -2.31 14.73 -1.70
CA ILE A 373 -2.13 13.93 -0.49
C ILE A 373 -0.68 13.64 -0.16
N ALA A 374 0.25 13.84 -1.10
CA ALA A 374 1.67 13.54 -0.92
C ALA A 374 2.28 14.22 0.31
N GLY A 375 1.81 15.44 0.63
CA GLY A 375 2.25 16.17 1.80
C GLY A 375 1.91 15.49 3.13
N VAL A 376 0.80 14.79 3.18
CA VAL A 376 0.30 14.12 4.38
C VAL A 376 0.51 12.59 4.35
N ASP A 377 1.08 12.04 3.26
CA ASP A 377 1.25 10.60 3.07
C ASP A 377 1.96 9.93 4.25
N LYS A 378 2.89 10.64 4.88
CA LYS A 378 3.62 10.10 6.05
C LYS A 378 2.70 9.77 7.23
N LEU A 379 1.63 10.53 7.42
CA LEU A 379 0.65 10.24 8.46
C LEU A 379 -0.12 8.95 8.13
N PHE A 380 -0.49 8.75 6.87
CA PHE A 380 -1.09 7.49 6.45
C PHE A 380 -0.11 6.32 6.62
N ASP A 381 1.18 6.53 6.27
CA ASP A 381 2.22 5.50 6.32
C ASP A 381 2.43 4.94 7.74
N MET A 382 2.33 5.78 8.76
CA MET A 382 2.42 5.37 10.17
C MET A 382 1.29 4.39 10.53
N GLY A 383 0.07 4.71 10.19
CA GLY A 383 -1.11 3.88 10.48
C GLY A 383 -1.13 2.60 9.63
N ARG A 384 -0.91 2.71 8.31
CA ARG A 384 -0.96 1.57 7.39
C ARG A 384 0.10 0.51 7.69
N THR A 385 1.34 0.93 8.01
CA THR A 385 2.40 -0.01 8.37
C THR A 385 2.10 -0.73 9.66
N THR A 386 1.55 -0.02 10.66
CA THR A 386 1.12 -0.63 11.92
C THR A 386 0.03 -1.67 11.70
N LEU A 387 -0.92 -1.38 10.80
CA LEU A 387 -1.97 -2.32 10.44
C LEU A 387 -1.39 -3.57 9.75
N ASN A 388 -0.50 -3.39 8.77
CA ASN A 388 0.10 -4.50 8.01
C ASN A 388 0.78 -5.50 8.95
N ILE A 389 1.70 -5.05 9.81
CA ILE A 389 2.42 -5.93 10.73
C ILE A 389 1.51 -6.59 11.78
N THR A 390 0.39 -5.97 12.09
CA THR A 390 -0.61 -6.55 12.98
C THR A 390 -1.31 -7.74 12.32
N GLY A 391 -1.60 -7.64 11.03
CA GLY A 391 -2.13 -8.75 10.22
C GLY A 391 -1.14 -9.91 10.10
N ASP A 392 0.16 -9.60 9.90
CA ASP A 392 1.22 -10.60 9.86
C ASP A 392 1.24 -11.43 11.15
N ALA A 393 1.24 -10.74 12.31
CA ALA A 393 1.21 -11.38 13.63
C ALA A 393 -0.06 -12.21 13.86
N THR A 394 -1.21 -11.70 13.41
CA THR A 394 -2.48 -12.41 13.50
C THR A 394 -2.44 -13.73 12.72
N CYS A 395 -1.91 -13.68 11.51
CA CYS A 395 -1.73 -14.86 10.65
C CYS A 395 -0.76 -15.87 11.28
N ALA A 396 0.41 -15.41 11.76
CA ALA A 396 1.40 -16.28 12.36
C ALA A 396 0.86 -17.07 13.55
N LEU A 397 0.11 -16.42 14.44
CA LEU A 397 -0.54 -17.10 15.58
C LEU A 397 -1.64 -18.06 15.15
N PHE A 398 -2.43 -17.69 14.14
CA PHE A 398 -3.46 -18.55 13.58
C PHE A 398 -2.86 -19.82 12.96
N ILE A 399 -1.87 -19.67 12.11
CA ILE A 399 -1.21 -20.82 11.45
C ILE A 399 -0.49 -21.71 12.46
N SER A 400 0.24 -21.13 13.44
CA SER A 400 0.88 -21.89 14.50
C SER A 400 -0.11 -22.75 15.28
N ARG A 401 -1.29 -22.20 15.57
CA ARG A 401 -2.35 -22.97 16.20
C ARG A 401 -2.83 -24.13 15.35
N LEU A 402 -3.09 -23.88 14.05
CA LEU A 402 -3.57 -24.93 13.14
C LEU A 402 -2.58 -26.09 13.00
N GLU A 403 -1.29 -25.81 12.92
CA GLU A 403 -0.28 -26.85 12.80
C GLU A 403 -0.12 -27.65 14.10
N ARG A 404 -0.20 -27.00 15.26
CA ARG A 404 -0.25 -27.72 16.57
C ARG A 404 -1.45 -28.65 16.68
N GLU A 405 -2.65 -28.21 16.31
CA GLU A 405 -3.84 -29.07 16.33
C GLU A 405 -3.70 -30.25 15.36
N LYS A 406 -3.10 -30.03 14.19
CA LYS A 406 -2.83 -31.09 13.21
C LYS A 406 -1.82 -32.11 13.73
N ALA A 407 -0.74 -31.66 14.38
CA ALA A 407 0.26 -32.53 15.01
C ALA A 407 -0.35 -33.37 16.13
N ALA A 408 -1.15 -32.75 17.01
CA ALA A 408 -1.83 -33.44 18.09
C ALA A 408 -2.82 -34.54 17.58
N ARG A 409 -3.56 -34.23 16.50
CA ARG A 409 -4.46 -35.21 15.86
C ARG A 409 -3.71 -36.39 15.25
N LYS A 410 -2.53 -36.15 14.64
CA LYS A 410 -1.67 -37.23 14.09
C LYS A 410 -1.14 -38.12 15.19
N ALA A 411 -0.64 -37.54 16.29
CA ALA A 411 -0.16 -38.29 17.46
C ALA A 411 -1.26 -39.15 18.08
N ALA A 412 -2.48 -38.60 18.23
CA ALA A 412 -3.63 -39.35 18.76
C ALA A 412 -4.10 -40.51 17.83
N LYS A 413 -3.88 -40.39 16.50
CA LYS A 413 -4.17 -41.49 15.55
C LYS A 413 -3.08 -42.55 15.52
N ALA A 414 -1.83 -42.20 15.79
CA ALA A 414 -0.72 -43.15 15.84
C ALA A 414 -0.67 -43.94 17.16
N ALA A 415 -1.35 -43.45 18.21
CA ALA A 415 -1.48 -44.12 19.51
C ALA A 415 -2.69 -45.07 19.60
N LYS A 416 -3.53 -45.12 18.58
CA LYS A 416 -4.63 -46.08 18.38
C LYS A 416 -4.22 -47.18 17.42
#